data_c14c14f110d9a3d9fd2234c1e0d51c83
#
_entry.id   c14c14f110d9a3d9fd2234c1e0d51c83
#
_cell.length_a   1.000
_cell.length_b   1.000
_cell.length_c   1.000
_cell.angle_alpha   90.00
_cell.angle_beta   90.00
_cell.angle_gamma   90.00
#
_symmetry.space_group_name_H-M   'P 1'
#
loop_
_entity.id
_entity.type
_entity.pdbx_description
1 polymer ?
#
loop_
_entity_poly.entity_id
_entity_poly.type
_entity_poly.pdbx_seq_one_letter_code
_entity_poly.pdbx_strand_id
1 'polypeptide(L)'
;MRRILWTAVLCAWLAAVPAGRAAAQTAAAEPAKAADITPEAKAPVEAMCAFLAGKKTFTFSVEINEEQVYPSGQTVQLTRFADVAVKRPDKLYSRVTGDERDREMVYDGKTVTMADYDRGVYAVVDAPPTIDAAMEMLADKYGIVAPLSDLLYADPCKTLLTNVRTGDCVGVHTAGGAVCDHLAFTQKNADWQLWVEKDKTPLPRKVVITDKNVMGWPQYAAVFSDWNMTPKLPADLFTFKPGKELRRIELKPLAEGPAAQGGGHE
;
A
#
# COMPACT_ATOMS: atom_id res chain seq x y z
N MET A 1 9.35 31.96 -5.09
CA MET A 1 9.39 31.14 -3.89
C MET A 1 8.17 31.47 -3.02
N ARG A 2 7.03 30.85 -3.25
CA ARG A 2 5.78 31.07 -2.50
C ARG A 2 5.29 29.74 -1.95
N ARG A 3 5.34 29.63 -0.62
CA ARG A 3 4.75 28.52 0.13
C ARG A 3 3.24 28.58 -0.03
N ILE A 4 2.61 27.55 -0.58
CA ILE A 4 1.15 27.41 -0.62
C ILE A 4 0.74 26.56 0.57
N LEU A 5 0.14 27.24 1.58
CA LEU A 5 -0.58 26.63 2.67
C LEU A 5 -1.96 26.19 2.16
N TRP A 6 -2.31 24.97 2.36
CA TRP A 6 -3.66 24.46 2.14
C TRP A 6 -4.52 24.80 3.36
N THR A 7 -5.40 25.81 3.19
CA THR A 7 -6.54 26.05 4.09
C THR A 7 -7.81 25.81 3.30
N ALA A 8 -8.56 24.77 3.70
CA ALA A 8 -9.91 24.54 3.18
C ALA A 8 -10.85 25.61 3.76
N VAL A 9 -11.45 26.43 2.90
CA VAL A 9 -12.52 27.38 3.26
C VAL A 9 -13.86 26.71 2.96
N LEU A 10 -14.61 26.39 4.02
CA LEU A 10 -16.03 26.05 3.95
C LEU A 10 -16.83 27.36 3.77
N CYS A 11 -17.48 27.55 2.59
CA CYS A 11 -18.54 28.53 2.45
C CYS A 11 -19.89 27.86 2.66
N ALA A 12 -20.54 28.14 3.79
CA ALA A 12 -21.91 27.79 4.07
C ALA A 12 -22.87 28.74 3.34
N TRP A 13 -23.72 28.23 2.44
CA TRP A 13 -24.90 28.92 1.94
C TRP A 13 -26.12 28.30 2.59
N LEU A 14 -26.80 29.06 3.45
CA LEU A 14 -28.12 28.77 3.97
C LEU A 14 -29.17 29.09 2.88
N ALA A 15 -29.75 28.04 2.31
CA ALA A 15 -31.01 28.14 1.57
C ALA A 15 -32.05 27.28 2.32
N ALA A 16 -33.06 27.92 2.87
CA ALA A 16 -34.23 27.28 3.47
C ALA A 16 -35.05 26.57 2.39
N VAL A 17 -35.29 25.26 2.52
CA VAL A 17 -36.20 24.50 1.71
C VAL A 17 -37.17 23.76 2.66
N PRO A 18 -38.50 23.72 2.33
CA PRO A 18 -39.53 23.26 3.24
C PRO A 18 -39.47 21.75 3.47
N ALA A 19 -39.88 21.33 4.69
CA ALA A 19 -39.91 19.98 5.17
C ALA A 19 -40.87 19.09 4.37
N GLY A 20 -40.34 18.33 3.40
CA GLY A 20 -40.97 17.16 2.85
C GLY A 20 -40.45 15.92 3.58
N ARG A 21 -41.33 15.16 4.23
CA ARG A 21 -41.00 13.86 4.79
C ARG A 21 -40.55 12.92 3.68
N ALA A 22 -39.25 12.81 3.47
CA ALA A 22 -38.66 11.72 2.69
C ALA A 22 -38.49 10.53 3.65
N ALA A 23 -39.26 9.47 3.40
CA ALA A 23 -39.04 8.19 4.04
C ALA A 23 -37.60 7.75 3.75
N ALA A 24 -36.78 7.58 4.78
CA ALA A 24 -35.47 6.99 4.67
C ALA A 24 -35.65 5.54 4.22
N GLN A 25 -35.49 5.30 2.93
CA GLN A 25 -35.25 3.96 2.43
C GLN A 25 -33.85 3.56 2.94
N THR A 26 -33.83 2.72 3.95
CA THR A 26 -32.64 1.91 4.30
C THR A 26 -32.33 1.09 3.06
N ALA A 27 -31.35 1.55 2.28
CA ALA A 27 -30.75 0.74 1.24
C ALA A 27 -30.16 -0.49 1.94
N ALA A 28 -30.84 -1.62 1.83
CA ALA A 28 -30.29 -2.90 2.22
C ALA A 28 -28.96 -3.04 1.46
N ALA A 29 -27.86 -3.27 2.19
CA ALA A 29 -26.58 -3.58 1.58
C ALA A 29 -26.80 -4.80 0.69
N GLU A 30 -26.60 -4.65 -0.62
CA GLU A 30 -26.62 -5.79 -1.54
C GLU A 30 -25.62 -6.82 -1.01
N PRO A 31 -26.00 -8.12 -0.95
CA PRO A 31 -25.07 -9.15 -0.58
C PRO A 31 -23.86 -9.08 -1.51
N ALA A 32 -22.67 -9.04 -0.93
CA ALA A 32 -21.42 -8.98 -1.69
C ALA A 32 -21.44 -10.16 -2.68
N LYS A 33 -21.51 -9.84 -3.97
CA LYS A 33 -21.45 -10.84 -5.04
C LYS A 33 -20.13 -11.59 -4.88
N ALA A 34 -20.17 -12.93 -4.89
CA ALA A 34 -18.96 -13.74 -4.85
C ALA A 34 -17.99 -13.27 -5.96
N ALA A 35 -16.69 -13.21 -5.64
CA ALA A 35 -15.69 -12.83 -6.60
C ALA A 35 -15.73 -13.79 -7.80
N ASP A 36 -15.76 -13.21 -9.00
CA ASP A 36 -15.71 -13.95 -10.27
C ASP A 36 -14.25 -13.94 -10.78
N ILE A 37 -13.44 -14.82 -10.21
CA ILE A 37 -12.02 -14.97 -10.57
C ILE A 37 -11.84 -16.26 -11.34
N THR A 38 -11.36 -16.15 -12.57
CA THR A 38 -11.10 -17.32 -13.40
C THR A 38 -10.01 -18.21 -12.79
N PRO A 39 -10.06 -19.54 -12.97
CA PRO A 39 -9.01 -20.45 -12.51
C PRO A 39 -7.61 -20.07 -13.03
N GLU A 40 -7.53 -19.58 -14.25
CA GLU A 40 -6.31 -19.14 -14.93
C GLU A 40 -5.70 -17.89 -14.28
N ALA A 41 -6.51 -17.03 -13.66
CA ALA A 41 -6.03 -15.89 -12.90
C ALA A 41 -5.70 -16.28 -11.45
N LYS A 42 -6.50 -17.17 -10.87
CA LYS A 42 -6.37 -17.55 -9.46
C LYS A 42 -5.12 -18.38 -9.19
N ALA A 43 -4.85 -19.38 -10.01
CA ALA A 43 -3.76 -20.34 -9.78
C ALA A 43 -2.37 -19.68 -9.70
N PRO A 44 -1.96 -18.76 -10.62
CA PRO A 44 -0.67 -18.08 -10.50
C PRO A 44 -0.56 -17.22 -9.24
N VAL A 45 -1.62 -16.52 -8.84
CA VAL A 45 -1.63 -15.71 -7.61
C VAL A 45 -1.46 -16.58 -6.38
N GLU A 46 -2.22 -17.69 -6.28
CA GLU A 46 -2.11 -18.62 -5.16
C GLU A 46 -0.72 -19.26 -5.08
N ALA A 47 -0.13 -19.62 -6.23
CA ALA A 47 1.22 -20.16 -6.29
C ALA A 47 2.26 -19.13 -5.78
N MET A 48 2.17 -17.86 -6.21
CA MET A 48 3.00 -16.76 -5.75
C MET A 48 2.85 -16.55 -4.24
N CYS A 49 1.63 -16.47 -3.73
CA CYS A 49 1.37 -16.27 -2.31
C CYS A 49 1.94 -17.41 -1.47
N ALA A 50 1.69 -18.66 -1.86
CA ALA A 50 2.22 -19.84 -1.16
C ALA A 50 3.74 -19.86 -1.16
N PHE A 51 4.36 -19.47 -2.28
CA PHE A 51 5.82 -19.37 -2.38
C PHE A 51 6.36 -18.31 -1.42
N LEU A 52 5.81 -17.10 -1.42
CA LEU A 52 6.25 -16.00 -0.56
C LEU A 52 5.96 -16.29 0.92
N ALA A 53 4.81 -16.84 1.26
CA ALA A 53 4.44 -17.22 2.63
C ALA A 53 5.43 -18.25 3.22
N GLY A 54 5.95 -19.17 2.40
CA GLY A 54 6.95 -20.15 2.80
C GLY A 54 8.35 -19.56 3.08
N LYS A 55 8.60 -18.27 2.81
CA LYS A 55 9.91 -17.64 2.97
C LYS A 55 10.00 -16.89 4.30
N LYS A 56 10.97 -17.26 5.14
CA LYS A 56 11.24 -16.55 6.39
C LYS A 56 12.04 -15.27 6.20
N THR A 57 12.95 -15.26 5.23
CA THR A 57 13.87 -14.15 4.99
C THR A 57 14.04 -13.97 3.49
N PHE A 58 13.91 -12.75 3.01
CA PHE A 58 14.13 -12.39 1.61
C PHE A 58 14.40 -10.90 1.45
N THR A 59 15.01 -10.54 0.32
CA THR A 59 15.18 -9.15 -0.12
C THR A 59 14.75 -8.98 -1.56
N PHE A 60 14.42 -7.76 -1.94
CA PHE A 60 14.15 -7.37 -3.32
C PHE A 60 14.32 -5.86 -3.49
N SER A 61 14.48 -5.43 -4.73
CA SER A 61 14.43 -4.03 -5.12
C SER A 61 13.19 -3.75 -5.98
N VAL A 62 12.70 -2.52 -5.94
CA VAL A 62 11.51 -2.09 -6.70
C VAL A 62 11.78 -0.75 -7.35
N GLU A 63 11.53 -0.65 -8.66
CA GLU A 63 11.34 0.64 -9.33
C GLU A 63 9.85 0.98 -9.31
N ILE A 64 9.53 2.15 -8.77
CA ILE A 64 8.16 2.64 -8.56
C ILE A 64 7.95 3.86 -9.44
N ASN A 65 6.93 3.81 -10.29
CA ASN A 65 6.44 4.93 -11.07
C ASN A 65 5.04 5.29 -10.59
N GLU A 66 4.88 6.46 -9.98
CA GLU A 66 3.63 6.94 -9.40
C GLU A 66 3.15 8.20 -10.11
N GLU A 67 1.93 8.17 -10.60
CA GLU A 67 1.30 9.31 -11.26
C GLU A 67 0.62 10.21 -10.22
N GLN A 68 0.81 11.52 -10.39
CA GLN A 68 0.13 12.56 -9.63
C GLN A 68 -0.69 13.44 -10.58
N VAL A 69 -1.97 13.62 -10.27
CA VAL A 69 -2.84 14.52 -11.04
C VAL A 69 -2.85 15.89 -10.38
N TYR A 70 -2.36 16.88 -11.10
CA TYR A 70 -2.36 18.28 -10.65
C TYR A 70 -3.74 18.92 -10.82
N PRO A 71 -4.03 20.04 -10.11
CA PRO A 71 -5.32 20.76 -10.26
C PRO A 71 -5.60 21.23 -11.68
N SER A 72 -4.58 21.38 -12.52
CA SER A 72 -4.70 21.67 -13.95
C SER A 72 -5.25 20.52 -14.79
N GLY A 73 -5.35 19.30 -14.21
CA GLY A 73 -5.63 18.07 -14.94
C GLY A 73 -4.40 17.41 -15.56
N GLN A 74 -3.23 18.03 -15.46
CA GLN A 74 -1.98 17.44 -15.93
C GLN A 74 -1.55 16.29 -15.02
N THR A 75 -1.22 15.14 -15.62
CA THR A 75 -0.63 14.01 -14.92
C THR A 75 0.90 14.09 -15.03
N VAL A 76 1.57 13.98 -13.90
CA VAL A 76 3.04 13.93 -13.78
C VAL A 76 3.43 12.61 -13.15
N GLN A 77 4.42 11.94 -13.72
CA GLN A 77 4.97 10.69 -13.19
C GLN A 77 6.23 10.98 -12.38
N LEU A 78 6.29 10.41 -11.17
CA LEU A 78 7.45 10.44 -10.28
C LEU A 78 8.03 9.04 -10.19
N THR A 79 9.37 8.94 -10.26
CA THR A 79 10.09 7.68 -10.18
C THR A 79 10.82 7.56 -8.86
N ARG A 80 10.68 6.40 -8.20
CA ARG A 80 11.35 6.08 -6.95
C ARG A 80 11.90 4.66 -6.99
N PHE A 81 12.89 4.41 -6.17
CA PHE A 81 13.52 3.11 -6.01
C PHE A 81 13.42 2.70 -4.54
N ALA A 82 13.03 1.47 -4.31
CA ALA A 82 12.95 0.92 -2.96
C ALA A 82 13.77 -0.35 -2.84
N ASP A 83 14.59 -0.43 -1.79
CA ASP A 83 15.24 -1.67 -1.35
C ASP A 83 14.54 -2.17 -0.11
N VAL A 84 14.14 -3.44 -0.11
CA VAL A 84 13.36 -4.05 0.95
C VAL A 84 14.06 -5.30 1.45
N ALA A 85 14.15 -5.43 2.78
CA ALA A 85 14.60 -6.64 3.46
C ALA A 85 13.58 -7.09 4.50
N VAL A 86 13.21 -8.35 4.43
CA VAL A 86 12.22 -8.97 5.30
C VAL A 86 12.83 -10.12 6.07
N LYS A 87 12.56 -10.18 7.38
CA LYS A 87 12.80 -11.35 8.21
C LYS A 87 11.58 -11.57 9.09
N ARG A 88 10.70 -12.46 8.65
CA ARG A 88 9.46 -12.77 9.37
C ARG A 88 9.73 -13.43 10.72
N PRO A 89 8.84 -13.21 11.69
CA PRO A 89 7.57 -12.50 11.57
C PRO A 89 7.64 -10.99 11.83
N ASP A 90 8.77 -10.45 12.30
CA ASP A 90 8.83 -9.22 13.07
C ASP A 90 9.95 -8.24 12.67
N LYS A 91 10.57 -8.40 11.51
CA LYS A 91 11.64 -7.50 11.03
C LYS A 91 11.38 -7.05 9.60
N LEU A 92 11.41 -5.75 9.41
CA LEU A 92 11.29 -5.12 8.09
C LEU A 92 12.25 -3.94 8.00
N TYR A 93 12.95 -3.86 6.89
CA TYR A 93 13.72 -2.70 6.47
C TYR A 93 13.25 -2.27 5.10
N SER A 94 13.10 -0.99 4.89
CA SER A 94 12.85 -0.40 3.57
C SER A 94 13.58 0.93 3.44
N ARG A 95 14.28 1.13 2.33
CA ARG A 95 14.86 2.41 1.93
C ARG A 95 14.23 2.82 0.62
N VAL A 96 13.65 4.01 0.56
CA VAL A 96 13.03 4.58 -0.64
C VAL A 96 13.77 5.86 -1.01
N THR A 97 14.29 5.91 -2.24
CA THR A 97 14.98 7.08 -2.80
C THR A 97 14.39 7.46 -4.14
N GLY A 98 14.66 8.64 -4.65
CA GLY A 98 14.23 9.12 -5.96
C GLY A 98 13.48 10.44 -5.88
N ASP A 99 12.55 10.65 -6.80
CA ASP A 99 11.85 11.93 -6.90
C ASP A 99 11.08 12.26 -5.62
N GLU A 100 11.40 13.42 -5.03
CA GLU A 100 10.77 13.99 -3.82
C GLU A 100 10.77 13.05 -2.60
N ARG A 101 11.63 12.03 -2.57
CA ARG A 101 11.70 11.10 -1.43
C ARG A 101 13.10 10.57 -1.19
N ASP A 102 13.53 10.70 0.07
CA ASP A 102 14.62 9.96 0.67
C ASP A 102 14.19 9.51 2.06
N ARG A 103 13.66 8.28 2.16
CA ARG A 103 13.02 7.76 3.37
C ARG A 103 13.53 6.38 3.73
N GLU A 104 13.54 6.13 5.02
CA GLU A 104 13.89 4.83 5.59
C GLU A 104 12.83 4.40 6.60
N MET A 105 12.46 3.13 6.56
CA MET A 105 11.62 2.50 7.56
C MET A 105 12.36 1.29 8.13
N VAL A 106 12.41 1.23 9.46
CA VAL A 106 12.97 0.10 10.20
C VAL A 106 11.94 -0.38 11.19
N TYR A 107 11.57 -1.66 11.11
CA TYR A 107 10.74 -2.34 12.09
C TYR A 107 11.54 -3.43 12.78
N ASP A 108 11.64 -3.38 14.10
CA ASP A 108 12.47 -4.27 14.92
C ASP A 108 11.67 -5.29 15.74
N GLY A 109 10.35 -5.37 15.49
CA GLY A 109 9.44 -6.26 16.22
C GLY A 109 8.81 -5.65 17.47
N LYS A 110 9.17 -4.40 17.80
CA LYS A 110 8.66 -3.64 18.94
C LYS A 110 8.29 -2.22 18.56
N THR A 111 9.10 -1.63 17.69
CA THR A 111 8.92 -0.26 17.22
C THR A 111 9.07 -0.18 15.70
N VAL A 112 8.32 0.73 15.09
CA VAL A 112 8.60 1.20 13.73
C VAL A 112 9.25 2.56 13.82
N THR A 113 10.44 2.68 13.25
CA THR A 113 11.13 3.94 13.03
C THR A 113 10.99 4.35 11.57
N MET A 114 10.60 5.59 11.34
CA MET A 114 10.51 6.18 10.01
C MET A 114 11.36 7.45 9.98
N ALA A 115 12.32 7.51 9.06
CA ALA A 115 13.15 8.68 8.82
C ALA A 115 12.81 9.30 7.46
N ASP A 116 12.80 10.62 7.41
CA ASP A 116 12.66 11.43 6.20
C ASP A 116 13.90 12.33 6.12
N TYR A 117 14.83 11.95 5.25
CA TYR A 117 16.14 12.61 5.13
C TYR A 117 16.03 13.96 4.41
N ASP A 118 15.04 14.11 3.50
CA ASP A 118 14.77 15.40 2.84
C ASP A 118 14.34 16.47 3.85
N ARG A 119 13.63 16.04 4.92
CA ARG A 119 13.17 16.92 5.99
C ARG A 119 14.07 16.95 7.22
N GLY A 120 15.07 16.08 7.27
CA GLY A 120 15.96 15.94 8.41
C GLY A 120 15.24 15.52 9.70
N VAL A 121 14.25 14.62 9.60
CA VAL A 121 13.45 14.20 10.77
C VAL A 121 13.26 12.68 10.80
N TYR A 122 13.02 12.17 12.02
CA TYR A 122 12.57 10.79 12.21
C TYR A 122 11.54 10.70 13.34
N ALA A 123 10.69 9.67 13.27
CA ALA A 123 9.73 9.32 14.29
C ALA A 123 9.86 7.85 14.67
N VAL A 124 9.56 7.54 15.94
CA VAL A 124 9.52 6.18 16.46
C VAL A 124 8.16 5.96 17.10
N VAL A 125 7.49 4.89 16.72
CA VAL A 125 6.20 4.48 17.29
C VAL A 125 6.26 3.03 17.76
N ASP A 126 5.60 2.75 18.88
CA ASP A 126 5.41 1.37 19.33
C ASP A 126 4.57 0.59 18.33
N ALA A 127 4.92 -0.65 18.07
CA ALA A 127 4.28 -1.49 17.08
C ALA A 127 3.99 -2.90 17.61
N PRO A 128 2.90 -3.53 17.13
CA PRO A 128 2.60 -4.94 17.40
C PRO A 128 3.72 -5.88 16.93
N PRO A 129 3.77 -7.15 17.42
CA PRO A 129 4.93 -8.04 17.25
C PRO A 129 4.96 -8.77 15.90
N THR A 130 4.20 -8.36 14.87
CA THR A 130 4.25 -8.94 13.53
C THR A 130 4.25 -7.85 12.46
N ILE A 131 4.85 -8.13 11.30
CA ILE A 131 4.86 -7.19 10.15
C ILE A 131 3.43 -6.82 9.77
N ASP A 132 2.54 -7.80 9.65
CA ASP A 132 1.14 -7.62 9.26
C ASP A 132 0.46 -6.60 10.18
N ALA A 133 0.45 -6.89 11.48
CA ALA A 133 -0.20 -6.02 12.47
C ALA A 133 0.49 -4.64 12.59
N ALA A 134 1.81 -4.56 12.40
CA ALA A 134 2.53 -3.28 12.39
C ALA A 134 2.13 -2.41 11.19
N MET A 135 1.99 -2.99 9.99
CA MET A 135 1.54 -2.26 8.80
C MET A 135 0.08 -1.84 8.90
N GLU A 136 -0.80 -2.71 9.42
CA GLU A 136 -2.20 -2.37 9.71
C GLU A 136 -2.30 -1.21 10.71
N MET A 137 -1.53 -1.26 11.81
CA MET A 137 -1.48 -0.18 12.80
C MET A 137 -1.01 1.15 12.18
N LEU A 138 0.00 1.13 11.29
CA LEU A 138 0.45 2.34 10.60
C LEU A 138 -0.64 2.93 9.70
N ALA A 139 -1.37 2.08 8.97
CA ALA A 139 -2.47 2.49 8.11
C ALA A 139 -3.63 3.07 8.94
N ASP A 140 -4.10 2.35 9.94
CA ASP A 140 -5.30 2.71 10.70
C ASP A 140 -5.07 3.92 11.61
N LYS A 141 -3.95 3.92 12.33
CA LYS A 141 -3.70 4.95 13.35
C LYS A 141 -3.07 6.22 12.78
N TYR A 142 -2.25 6.08 11.75
CA TYR A 142 -1.45 7.20 11.23
C TYR A 142 -1.73 7.53 9.76
N GLY A 143 -2.57 6.74 9.07
CA GLY A 143 -2.83 6.91 7.64
C GLY A 143 -1.62 6.64 6.75
N ILE A 144 -0.65 5.89 7.25
CA ILE A 144 0.56 5.57 6.52
C ILE A 144 0.36 4.22 5.83
N VAL A 145 0.09 4.29 4.54
CA VAL A 145 -0.09 3.10 3.69
C VAL A 145 1.16 2.92 2.83
N ALA A 146 1.72 1.71 2.86
CA ALA A 146 2.76 1.29 1.93
C ALA A 146 2.10 0.41 0.86
N PRO A 147 1.92 0.89 -0.38
CA PRO A 147 1.42 0.04 -1.45
C PRO A 147 2.27 -1.23 -1.56
N LEU A 148 1.63 -2.36 -1.83
CA LEU A 148 2.28 -3.68 -1.95
C LEU A 148 2.82 -4.28 -0.64
N SER A 149 2.59 -3.67 0.53
CA SER A 149 2.94 -4.28 1.82
C SER A 149 2.28 -5.66 2.03
N ASP A 150 1.16 -5.90 1.37
CA ASP A 150 0.45 -7.19 1.36
C ASP A 150 1.35 -8.37 0.95
N LEU A 151 2.32 -8.15 0.05
CA LEU A 151 3.30 -9.16 -0.36
C LEU A 151 4.23 -9.59 0.79
N LEU A 152 4.34 -8.75 1.83
CA LEU A 152 5.20 -8.99 2.99
C LEU A 152 4.49 -9.78 4.09
N TYR A 153 3.16 -9.87 4.04
CA TYR A 153 2.32 -10.50 5.07
C TYR A 153 2.55 -12.01 5.16
N ALA A 154 2.19 -12.58 6.30
CA ALA A 154 2.27 -14.02 6.53
C ALA A 154 1.37 -14.80 5.55
N ASP A 155 0.21 -14.24 5.20
CA ASP A 155 -0.70 -14.73 4.17
C ASP A 155 -1.01 -13.61 3.15
N PRO A 156 -0.18 -13.45 2.11
CA PRO A 156 -0.38 -12.39 1.12
C PRO A 156 -1.71 -12.48 0.38
N CYS A 157 -2.17 -13.68 0.05
CA CYS A 157 -3.40 -13.86 -0.73
C CYS A 157 -4.65 -13.45 0.03
N LYS A 158 -4.66 -13.61 1.34
CA LYS A 158 -5.80 -13.17 2.16
C LYS A 158 -6.09 -11.69 1.95
N THR A 159 -5.07 -10.87 1.84
CA THR A 159 -5.23 -9.41 1.65
C THR A 159 -5.40 -9.05 0.18
N LEU A 160 -4.54 -9.55 -0.71
CA LEU A 160 -4.57 -9.23 -2.14
C LEU A 160 -5.91 -9.56 -2.81
N LEU A 161 -6.54 -10.69 -2.44
CA LEU A 161 -7.79 -11.12 -3.04
C LEU A 161 -9.03 -10.61 -2.28
N THR A 162 -8.84 -9.88 -1.17
CA THR A 162 -9.94 -9.26 -0.45
C THR A 162 -10.59 -8.18 -1.30
N ASN A 163 -11.93 -8.16 -1.36
CA ASN A 163 -12.74 -7.22 -2.14
C ASN A 163 -12.53 -7.26 -3.66
N VAL A 164 -11.83 -8.25 -4.20
CA VAL A 164 -11.78 -8.49 -5.65
C VAL A 164 -13.18 -8.86 -6.16
N ARG A 165 -13.58 -8.25 -7.26
CA ARG A 165 -14.87 -8.49 -7.92
C ARG A 165 -14.72 -9.44 -9.10
N THR A 166 -13.74 -9.18 -9.95
CA THR A 166 -13.40 -10.03 -11.10
C THR A 166 -11.90 -10.21 -11.20
N GLY A 167 -11.47 -11.33 -11.78
CA GLY A 167 -10.07 -11.60 -12.05
C GLY A 167 -9.91 -12.46 -13.30
N ASP A 168 -9.09 -11.99 -14.25
CA ASP A 168 -8.87 -12.66 -15.53
C ASP A 168 -7.37 -12.79 -15.85
N CYS A 169 -7.02 -13.84 -16.58
CA CYS A 169 -5.71 -13.98 -17.18
C CYS A 169 -5.69 -13.28 -18.55
N VAL A 170 -4.91 -12.20 -18.65
CA VAL A 170 -4.76 -11.42 -19.88
C VAL A 170 -3.91 -12.17 -20.92
N GLY A 171 -3.02 -13.06 -20.45
CA GLY A 171 -2.14 -13.85 -21.30
C GLY A 171 -0.73 -13.96 -20.73
N VAL A 172 0.20 -14.35 -21.57
CA VAL A 172 1.62 -14.51 -21.21
C VAL A 172 2.40 -13.34 -21.79
N HIS A 173 3.01 -12.53 -20.93
CA HIS A 173 3.77 -11.33 -21.29
C HIS A 173 5.10 -11.26 -20.56
N THR A 174 6.00 -10.38 -21.01
CA THR A 174 7.29 -10.16 -20.34
C THR A 174 7.21 -8.95 -19.42
N ALA A 175 7.69 -9.09 -18.19
CA ALA A 175 7.86 -8.00 -17.25
C ALA A 175 9.10 -8.23 -16.38
N GLY A 176 9.86 -7.18 -16.06
CA GLY A 176 11.07 -7.28 -15.24
C GLY A 176 12.08 -8.31 -15.78
N GLY A 177 12.17 -8.47 -17.09
CA GLY A 177 13.08 -9.42 -17.74
C GLY A 177 12.64 -10.89 -17.68
N ALA A 178 11.45 -11.21 -17.16
CA ALA A 178 10.93 -12.56 -17.03
C ALA A 178 9.63 -12.77 -17.82
N VAL A 179 9.39 -14.03 -18.26
CA VAL A 179 8.11 -14.44 -18.84
C VAL A 179 7.12 -14.66 -17.72
N CYS A 180 5.95 -14.03 -17.80
CA CYS A 180 4.98 -13.98 -16.72
C CYS A 180 3.56 -14.32 -17.20
N ASP A 181 2.75 -14.89 -16.31
CA ASP A 181 1.30 -14.79 -16.42
C ASP A 181 0.89 -13.37 -16.06
N HIS A 182 0.21 -12.69 -16.97
CA HIS A 182 -0.32 -11.35 -16.79
C HIS A 182 -1.78 -11.44 -16.38
N LEU A 183 -2.08 -10.96 -15.19
CA LEU A 183 -3.37 -11.07 -14.55
C LEU A 183 -3.96 -9.68 -14.34
N ALA A 184 -5.30 -9.56 -14.45
CA ALA A 184 -6.01 -8.32 -14.24
C ALA A 184 -7.18 -8.54 -13.27
N PHE A 185 -7.34 -7.63 -12.32
CA PHE A 185 -8.34 -7.70 -11.26
C PHE A 185 -9.09 -6.39 -11.13
N THR A 186 -10.39 -6.49 -10.80
CA THR A 186 -11.20 -5.31 -10.52
C THR A 186 -11.67 -5.30 -9.07
N GLN A 187 -11.69 -4.12 -8.47
CA GLN A 187 -12.28 -3.83 -7.17
C GLN A 187 -13.19 -2.59 -7.28
N LYS A 188 -13.87 -2.22 -6.22
CA LYS A 188 -14.74 -1.04 -6.22
C LYS A 188 -13.96 0.24 -6.53
N ASN A 189 -12.85 0.43 -5.84
CA ASN A 189 -12.10 1.68 -5.79
C ASN A 189 -10.78 1.63 -6.55
N ALA A 190 -10.36 0.45 -7.00
CA ALA A 190 -9.12 0.26 -7.75
C ALA A 190 -9.27 -0.86 -8.76
N ASP A 191 -8.54 -0.78 -9.85
CA ASP A 191 -8.23 -1.92 -10.70
C ASP A 191 -6.74 -2.19 -10.60
N TRP A 192 -6.33 -3.43 -10.66
CA TRP A 192 -4.92 -3.75 -10.57
C TRP A 192 -4.52 -4.92 -11.46
N GLN A 193 -3.28 -4.91 -11.85
CA GLN A 193 -2.67 -5.91 -12.71
C GLN A 193 -1.44 -6.47 -12.02
N LEU A 194 -1.18 -7.76 -12.23
CA LEU A 194 -0.05 -8.47 -11.64
C LEU A 194 0.61 -9.35 -12.71
N TRP A 195 1.92 -9.31 -12.78
CA TRP A 195 2.74 -10.21 -13.59
C TRP A 195 3.45 -11.18 -12.66
N VAL A 196 3.06 -12.45 -12.70
CA VAL A 196 3.68 -13.53 -11.92
C VAL A 196 4.60 -14.34 -12.83
N GLU A 197 5.85 -14.48 -12.43
CA GLU A 197 6.83 -15.24 -13.20
C GLU A 197 6.43 -16.70 -13.40
N LYS A 198 6.52 -17.17 -14.64
CA LYS A 198 6.22 -18.56 -15.03
C LYS A 198 7.45 -19.45 -14.86
N ASP A 199 7.86 -19.67 -13.61
CA ASP A 199 8.97 -20.57 -13.30
C ASP A 199 8.67 -21.31 -12.00
N LYS A 200 9.61 -22.16 -11.56
CA LYS A 200 9.57 -22.86 -10.26
C LYS A 200 9.52 -21.88 -9.06
N THR A 201 9.92 -20.65 -9.27
CA THR A 201 9.87 -19.56 -8.30
C THR A 201 8.86 -18.50 -8.77
N PRO A 202 7.56 -18.66 -8.52
CA PRO A 202 6.54 -17.72 -8.98
C PRO A 202 6.63 -16.41 -8.22
N LEU A 203 7.45 -15.49 -8.71
CA LEU A 203 7.69 -14.19 -8.10
C LEU A 203 6.87 -13.11 -8.79
N PRO A 204 6.39 -12.09 -8.06
CA PRO A 204 5.84 -10.90 -8.68
C PRO A 204 6.96 -10.15 -9.41
N ARG A 205 6.73 -9.82 -10.68
CA ARG A 205 7.68 -9.06 -11.50
C ARG A 205 7.20 -7.64 -11.76
N LYS A 206 5.90 -7.45 -11.83
CA LYS A 206 5.30 -6.12 -11.99
C LYS A 206 3.91 -6.09 -11.36
N VAL A 207 3.56 -4.96 -10.78
CA VAL A 207 2.20 -4.60 -10.35
C VAL A 207 1.86 -3.25 -10.93
N VAL A 208 0.61 -3.07 -11.37
CA VAL A 208 0.05 -1.76 -11.71
C VAL A 208 -1.27 -1.62 -10.96
N ILE A 209 -1.45 -0.53 -10.23
CA ILE A 209 -2.69 -0.19 -9.52
C ILE A 209 -3.22 1.10 -10.13
N THR A 210 -4.49 1.10 -10.53
CA THR A 210 -5.21 2.28 -11.01
C THR A 210 -6.18 2.73 -9.94
N ASP A 211 -6.01 3.93 -9.39
CA ASP A 211 -6.90 4.50 -8.38
C ASP A 211 -8.13 5.13 -9.04
N LYS A 212 -9.30 4.52 -8.83
CA LYS A 212 -10.58 5.00 -9.38
C LYS A 212 -11.25 6.08 -8.52
N ASN A 213 -10.72 6.36 -7.33
CA ASN A 213 -11.25 7.43 -6.46
C ASN A 213 -10.72 8.81 -6.86
N VAL A 214 -9.61 8.86 -7.60
CA VAL A 214 -8.98 10.10 -8.05
C VAL A 214 -9.35 10.36 -9.51
N MET A 215 -9.79 11.59 -9.80
CA MET A 215 -10.08 12.01 -11.18
C MET A 215 -8.80 11.88 -12.01
N GLY A 216 -8.92 11.32 -13.23
CA GLY A 216 -7.78 11.02 -14.10
C GLY A 216 -7.23 9.61 -13.91
N TRP A 217 -7.68 8.87 -12.89
CA TRP A 217 -7.33 7.49 -12.61
C TRP A 217 -5.82 7.24 -12.61
N PRO A 218 -5.07 7.97 -11.77
CA PRO A 218 -3.64 7.85 -11.75
C PRO A 218 -3.19 6.42 -11.42
N GLN A 219 -2.04 6.07 -11.96
CA GLN A 219 -1.46 4.75 -11.80
C GLN A 219 -0.26 4.78 -10.86
N TYR A 220 -0.14 3.70 -10.11
CA TYR A 220 1.04 3.30 -9.38
C TYR A 220 1.57 2.02 -10.02
N ALA A 221 2.75 2.08 -10.61
CA ALA A 221 3.40 0.94 -11.24
C ALA A 221 4.68 0.57 -10.46
N ALA A 222 4.87 -0.70 -10.18
CA ALA A 222 6.05 -1.22 -9.49
C ALA A 222 6.65 -2.38 -10.27
N VAL A 223 7.94 -2.30 -10.57
CA VAL A 223 8.71 -3.37 -11.22
C VAL A 223 9.72 -3.93 -10.21
N PHE A 224 9.63 -5.22 -9.93
CA PHE A 224 10.45 -5.91 -8.94
C PHE A 224 11.68 -6.54 -9.58
N SER A 225 12.82 -6.38 -8.92
CA SER A 225 14.11 -6.94 -9.30
C SER A 225 14.88 -7.49 -8.09
N ASP A 226 16.01 -8.10 -8.34
CA ASP A 226 17.01 -8.50 -7.35
C ASP A 226 16.47 -9.35 -6.19
N TRP A 227 15.47 -10.17 -6.49
CA TRP A 227 14.92 -11.10 -5.52
C TRP A 227 15.99 -12.06 -4.99
N ASN A 228 16.19 -12.05 -3.67
CA ASN A 228 17.07 -13.01 -2.98
C ASN A 228 16.31 -13.67 -1.84
N MET A 229 16.10 -14.97 -1.93
CA MET A 229 15.33 -15.78 -0.97
C MET A 229 16.19 -16.36 0.17
N THR A 230 17.50 -16.13 0.14
CA THR A 230 18.46 -16.59 1.15
C THR A 230 19.52 -15.53 1.45
N PRO A 231 19.11 -14.26 1.72
CA PRO A 231 20.07 -13.18 1.93
C PRO A 231 20.83 -13.36 3.24
N LYS A 232 22.09 -12.96 3.23
CA LYS A 232 22.89 -12.78 4.45
C LYS A 232 22.66 -11.34 4.94
N LEU A 233 21.71 -11.16 5.86
CA LEU A 233 21.39 -9.85 6.39
C LEU A 233 22.37 -9.47 7.51
N PRO A 234 22.89 -8.21 7.52
CA PRO A 234 23.66 -7.68 8.65
C PRO A 234 22.85 -7.74 9.95
N ALA A 235 23.51 -8.00 11.05
CA ALA A 235 22.85 -8.15 12.36
C ALA A 235 22.14 -6.84 12.80
N ASP A 236 22.65 -5.70 12.40
CA ASP A 236 22.16 -4.37 12.74
C ASP A 236 21.23 -3.73 11.69
N LEU A 237 20.92 -4.43 10.60
CA LEU A 237 20.04 -3.90 9.53
C LEU A 237 18.69 -3.44 10.06
N PHE A 238 18.17 -4.13 11.08
CA PHE A 238 16.87 -3.81 11.70
C PHE A 238 17.01 -2.95 12.97
N THR A 239 18.11 -2.21 13.08
CA THR A 239 18.37 -1.31 14.19
C THR A 239 18.62 0.09 13.65
N PHE A 240 17.66 0.99 13.84
CA PHE A 240 17.83 2.38 13.39
C PHE A 240 18.84 3.11 14.26
N LYS A 241 19.78 3.79 13.62
CA LYS A 241 20.79 4.63 14.26
C LYS A 241 20.67 6.04 13.66
N PRO A 242 20.04 7.01 14.37
CA PRO A 242 19.88 8.35 13.83
C PRO A 242 21.23 9.03 13.60
N GLY A 243 21.40 9.58 12.41
CA GLY A 243 22.50 10.51 12.12
C GLY A 243 22.32 11.84 12.88
N LYS A 244 23.39 12.61 12.99
CA LYS A 244 23.36 13.91 13.71
C LYS A 244 22.47 14.95 13.01
N GLU A 245 22.20 14.74 11.74
CA GLU A 245 21.35 15.58 10.88
C GLU A 245 19.86 15.37 11.12
N LEU A 246 19.49 14.24 11.76
CA LEU A 246 18.09 13.87 11.98
C LEU A 246 17.59 14.32 13.35
N ARG A 247 16.49 15.06 13.37
CA ARG A 247 15.77 15.47 14.56
C ARG A 247 14.58 14.57 14.82
N ARG A 248 14.45 14.06 16.04
CA ARG A 248 13.27 13.30 16.44
C ARG A 248 12.03 14.19 16.49
N ILE A 249 10.94 13.70 15.93
CA ILE A 249 9.62 14.31 16.00
C ILE A 249 8.61 13.30 16.56
N GLU A 250 7.48 13.79 17.04
CA GLU A 250 6.34 12.98 17.42
C GLU A 250 5.43 12.78 16.19
N LEU A 251 5.06 11.53 15.91
CA LEU A 251 4.04 11.22 14.92
C LEU A 251 2.67 11.24 15.59
N LYS A 252 1.80 12.14 15.15
CA LYS A 252 0.45 12.26 15.69
C LYS A 252 -0.49 11.26 14.99
N PRO A 253 -1.32 10.54 15.76
CA PRO A 253 -2.42 9.76 15.18
C PRO A 253 -3.35 10.64 14.36
N LEU A 254 -4.04 10.03 13.41
CA LEU A 254 -5.18 10.67 12.75
C LEU A 254 -6.18 11.10 13.81
N ALA A 255 -6.77 12.28 13.65
CA ALA A 255 -7.87 12.68 14.52
C ALA A 255 -9.00 11.65 14.40
N GLU A 256 -9.47 11.11 15.52
CA GLU A 256 -10.68 10.29 15.52
C GLU A 256 -11.80 11.14 14.91
N GLY A 257 -12.36 10.67 13.80
CA GLY A 257 -13.57 11.28 13.24
C GLY A 257 -14.64 11.31 14.35
N PRO A 258 -15.56 12.30 14.34
CA PRO A 258 -16.61 12.38 15.36
C PRO A 258 -17.29 11.00 15.41
N ALA A 259 -17.20 10.35 16.57
CA ALA A 259 -17.90 9.10 16.84
C ALA A 259 -19.36 9.31 16.44
N ALA A 260 -19.88 8.41 15.58
CA ALA A 260 -21.31 8.41 15.27
C ALA A 260 -22.05 8.33 16.62
N GLN A 261 -22.60 9.47 17.05
CA GLN A 261 -23.40 9.53 18.26
C GLN A 261 -24.58 8.58 18.06
N GLY A 262 -24.54 7.43 18.70
CA GLY A 262 -25.65 6.54 18.82
C GLY A 262 -26.80 7.32 19.45
N GLY A 263 -27.80 7.68 18.65
CA GLY A 263 -29.04 8.24 19.13
C GLY A 263 -29.69 7.26 20.09
N GLY A 264 -29.53 7.50 21.38
CA GLY A 264 -30.36 6.85 22.39
C GLY A 264 -31.79 7.33 22.18
N HIS A 265 -32.66 6.42 21.89
CA HIS A 265 -34.11 6.62 22.01
C HIS A 265 -34.49 6.44 23.47
N GLU A 266 -34.96 7.50 24.09
CA GLU A 266 -36.02 7.44 25.10
C GLU A 266 -37.37 7.58 24.43
#